data_efac648ac0616ab73f0b3ca304a1f105
#
_entry.id   efac648ac0616ab73f0b3ca304a1f105
#
_cell.length_a   1.000
_cell.length_b   1.000
_cell.length_c   1.000
_cell.angle_alpha   90.00
_cell.angle_beta   90.00
_cell.angle_gamma   90.00
#
_symmetry.space_group_name_H-M   'P 1'
#
loop_
_entity.id
_entity.type
_entity.pdbx_description
1 polymer ?
#
loop_
_entity_poly.entity_id
_entity_poly.type
_entity_poly.pdbx_seq_one_letter_code
_entity_poly.pdbx_strand_id
1 'polypeptide(L)'
;SAHPAPHRQRGGALHRGDEAALLEDVRRQGGASELLEDADLRALFLPILRADYQAIETYRRAQPIALACALDVLLGEHDEEVSAAEAQAWSDASRTPARLRRFPGGHFYLSEGRDAVIEHLLRRLAHPDALSREVA
;
A
#
# COMPACT_ATOMS: atom_id res chain seq x y z
N SER A 1 1.43 2.25 2.89
CA SER A 1 0.31 2.56 2.02
C SER A 1 -0.51 1.33 1.70
N ALA A 2 -1.77 1.51 1.32
CA ALA A 2 -2.58 0.40 0.84
C ALA A 2 -2.07 -0.07 -0.53
N HIS A 3 -2.26 -1.36 -0.81
CA HIS A 3 -2.14 -1.91 -2.15
C HIS A 3 -3.54 -2.33 -2.64
N PRO A 4 -3.75 -2.49 -3.96
CA PRO A 4 -4.96 -3.10 -4.45
C PRO A 4 -5.18 -4.46 -3.81
N ALA A 5 -6.42 -4.82 -3.52
CA ALA A 5 -6.73 -6.16 -3.02
C ALA A 5 -6.18 -7.22 -3.99
N PRO A 6 -5.60 -8.34 -3.49
CA PRO A 6 -4.86 -9.29 -4.34
C PRO A 6 -5.60 -9.81 -5.57
N HIS A 7 -6.93 -9.93 -5.49
CA HIS A 7 -7.79 -10.35 -6.60
C HIS A 7 -8.09 -9.22 -7.61
N ARG A 8 -7.74 -7.96 -7.28
CA ARG A 8 -7.88 -6.78 -8.13
C ARG A 8 -6.57 -6.25 -8.67
N GLN A 9 -5.45 -6.89 -8.32
CA GLN A 9 -4.14 -6.40 -8.71
C GLN A 9 -3.94 -6.47 -10.23
N ARG A 10 -3.52 -5.34 -10.82
CA ARG A 10 -3.40 -5.20 -12.27
C ARG A 10 -2.20 -5.92 -12.85
N GLY A 11 -1.14 -6.06 -12.10
CA GLY A 11 0.12 -6.57 -12.58
C GLY A 11 0.99 -5.51 -13.23
N GLY A 12 2.24 -5.84 -13.38
CA GLY A 12 3.24 -5.01 -14.00
C GLY A 12 4.41 -5.84 -14.50
N ALA A 13 5.36 -5.18 -15.12
CA ALA A 13 6.56 -5.80 -15.67
C ALA A 13 7.83 -4.97 -15.39
N LEU A 14 7.78 -3.98 -14.50
CA LEU A 14 8.92 -3.13 -14.14
C LEU A 14 10.08 -3.95 -13.56
N HIS A 15 9.78 -5.02 -12.83
CA HIS A 15 10.80 -5.94 -12.33
C HIS A 15 11.64 -6.59 -13.44
N ARG A 16 11.15 -6.64 -14.69
CA ARG A 16 11.83 -7.15 -15.88
C ARG A 16 12.36 -6.05 -16.79
N GLY A 17 11.98 -4.81 -16.51
CA GLY A 17 12.38 -3.63 -17.27
C GLY A 17 13.83 -3.24 -17.04
N ASP A 18 14.27 -2.22 -17.75
CA ASP A 18 15.58 -1.63 -17.52
C ASP A 18 15.65 -0.90 -16.16
N GLU A 19 16.86 -0.60 -15.74
CA GLU A 19 17.11 0.09 -14.47
C GLU A 19 16.49 1.49 -14.46
N ALA A 20 16.57 2.19 -15.59
CA ALA A 20 16.09 3.58 -15.68
C ALA A 20 14.57 3.66 -15.46
N ALA A 21 13.80 2.75 -16.06
CA ALA A 21 12.36 2.70 -15.87
C ALA A 21 11.96 2.39 -14.41
N LEU A 22 12.68 1.48 -13.75
CA LEU A 22 12.44 1.16 -12.35
C LEU A 22 12.74 2.35 -11.43
N LEU A 23 13.89 3.02 -11.65
CA LEU A 23 14.30 4.19 -10.87
C LEU A 23 13.35 5.37 -11.07
N GLU A 24 12.88 5.59 -12.30
CA GLU A 24 11.92 6.63 -12.61
C GLU A 24 10.59 6.41 -11.88
N ASP A 25 10.11 5.18 -11.85
CA ASP A 25 8.89 4.84 -11.11
C ASP A 25 9.05 5.08 -9.61
N VAL A 26 10.18 4.71 -9.01
CA VAL A 26 10.49 5.00 -7.59
C VAL A 26 10.49 6.50 -7.31
N ARG A 27 11.08 7.32 -8.22
CA ARG A 27 11.08 8.78 -8.08
C ARG A 27 9.68 9.36 -8.17
N ARG A 28 8.90 8.91 -9.14
CA ARG A 28 7.51 9.34 -9.35
C ARG A 28 6.64 9.09 -8.11
N GLN A 29 6.86 7.98 -7.43
CA GLN A 29 6.14 7.66 -6.20
C GLN A 29 6.62 8.48 -4.98
N GLY A 30 7.68 9.25 -5.09
CA GLY A 30 8.27 10.00 -3.96
C GLY A 30 9.14 9.13 -3.05
N GLY A 31 9.61 7.99 -3.56
CA GLY A 31 10.54 7.12 -2.83
C GLY A 31 11.91 7.77 -2.62
N ALA A 32 12.79 7.10 -1.88
CA ALA A 32 14.13 7.56 -1.48
C ALA A 32 15.09 7.72 -2.66
N SER A 33 14.77 8.61 -3.60
CA SER A 33 15.52 8.86 -4.83
C SER A 33 16.96 9.28 -4.57
N GLU A 34 17.20 10.05 -3.51
CA GLU A 34 18.54 10.52 -3.13
C GLU A 34 19.52 9.37 -2.85
N LEU A 35 19.04 8.28 -2.21
CA LEU A 35 19.86 7.09 -1.96
C LEU A 35 20.23 6.37 -3.27
N LEU A 36 19.43 6.55 -4.32
CA LEU A 36 19.64 5.89 -5.61
C LEU A 36 20.52 6.72 -6.57
N GLU A 37 20.89 7.94 -6.19
CA GLU A 37 21.86 8.76 -6.93
C GLU A 37 23.30 8.29 -6.70
N ASP A 38 23.60 7.74 -5.52
CA ASP A 38 24.87 7.12 -5.24
C ASP A 38 24.97 5.75 -5.94
N ALA A 39 26.04 5.55 -6.72
CA ALA A 39 26.21 4.36 -7.53
C ALA A 39 26.38 3.07 -6.71
N ASP A 40 27.06 3.16 -5.56
CA ASP A 40 27.30 2.01 -4.69
C ASP A 40 26.02 1.61 -3.95
N LEU A 41 25.29 2.60 -3.43
CA LEU A 41 23.98 2.37 -2.80
C LEU A 41 22.97 1.84 -3.82
N ARG A 42 22.95 2.40 -5.01
CA ARG A 42 22.09 1.92 -6.08
C ARG A 42 22.37 0.46 -6.44
N ALA A 43 23.65 0.09 -6.59
CA ALA A 43 24.02 -1.30 -6.87
C ALA A 43 23.58 -2.28 -5.77
N LEU A 44 23.57 -1.81 -4.51
CA LEU A 44 23.10 -2.60 -3.38
C LEU A 44 21.57 -2.71 -3.34
N PHE A 45 20.83 -1.61 -3.56
CA PHE A 45 19.39 -1.57 -3.40
C PHE A 45 18.62 -2.03 -4.64
N LEU A 46 19.15 -1.90 -5.83
CA LEU A 46 18.46 -2.25 -7.08
C LEU A 46 17.98 -3.71 -7.13
N PRO A 47 18.77 -4.73 -6.71
CA PRO A 47 18.27 -6.11 -6.65
C PRO A 47 17.10 -6.28 -5.68
N ILE A 48 17.11 -5.57 -4.54
CA ILE A 48 16.06 -5.59 -3.53
C ILE A 48 14.79 -4.99 -4.12
N LEU A 49 14.89 -3.80 -4.71
CA LEU A 49 13.76 -3.15 -5.38
C LEU A 49 13.15 -4.05 -6.46
N ARG A 50 13.96 -4.69 -7.29
CA ARG A 50 13.46 -5.62 -8.31
C ARG A 50 12.69 -6.79 -7.70
N ALA A 51 13.18 -7.35 -6.60
CA ALA A 51 12.50 -8.45 -5.91
C ALA A 51 11.16 -7.99 -5.32
N ASP A 52 11.10 -6.78 -4.74
CA ASP A 52 9.88 -6.19 -4.20
C ASP A 52 8.86 -5.92 -5.32
N TYR A 53 9.28 -5.31 -6.42
CA TYR A 53 8.41 -5.11 -7.59
C TYR A 53 7.93 -6.45 -8.16
N GLN A 54 8.82 -7.45 -8.27
CA GLN A 54 8.42 -8.78 -8.72
C GLN A 54 7.36 -9.38 -7.81
N ALA A 55 7.53 -9.30 -6.50
CA ALA A 55 6.57 -9.82 -5.54
C ALA A 55 5.19 -9.14 -5.71
N ILE A 56 5.15 -7.81 -5.81
CA ILE A 56 3.92 -7.05 -5.97
C ILE A 56 3.29 -7.29 -7.34
N GLU A 57 4.07 -7.21 -8.41
CA GLU A 57 3.58 -7.29 -9.79
C GLU A 57 3.12 -8.70 -10.19
N THR A 58 3.67 -9.75 -9.55
CA THR A 58 3.35 -11.14 -9.89
C THR A 58 2.39 -11.80 -8.92
N TYR A 59 2.23 -11.26 -7.69
CA TYR A 59 1.31 -11.82 -6.73
C TYR A 59 -0.13 -11.76 -7.25
N ARG A 60 -0.78 -12.90 -7.28
CA ARG A 60 -2.16 -13.03 -7.71
C ARG A 60 -2.90 -13.98 -6.78
N ARG A 61 -4.14 -13.62 -6.52
CA ARG A 61 -5.07 -14.50 -5.82
C ARG A 61 -6.41 -14.46 -6.54
N ALA A 62 -6.85 -15.59 -7.02
CA ALA A 62 -8.08 -15.69 -7.80
C ALA A 62 -9.34 -15.35 -6.99
N GLN A 63 -9.31 -15.59 -5.69
CA GLN A 63 -10.44 -15.32 -4.80
C GLN A 63 -9.98 -14.61 -3.52
N PRO A 64 -10.83 -13.75 -2.93
CA PRO A 64 -10.53 -13.11 -1.65
C PRO A 64 -10.34 -14.13 -0.53
N ILE A 65 -9.57 -13.76 0.46
CA ILE A 65 -9.48 -14.49 1.74
C ILE A 65 -10.65 -14.01 2.58
N ALA A 66 -11.47 -14.90 3.08
CA ALA A 66 -12.53 -14.55 4.04
C ALA A 66 -11.94 -14.44 5.46
N LEU A 67 -11.33 -13.32 5.78
CA LEU A 67 -10.82 -13.03 7.12
C LEU A 67 -11.98 -12.86 8.11
N ALA A 68 -11.82 -13.41 9.30
CA ALA A 68 -12.80 -13.29 10.39
C ALA A 68 -12.55 -12.04 11.28
N CYS A 69 -11.66 -11.14 10.86
CA CYS A 69 -11.33 -9.91 11.57
C CYS A 69 -11.75 -8.68 10.74
N ALA A 70 -11.98 -7.57 11.44
CA ALA A 70 -12.17 -6.28 10.79
C ALA A 70 -10.88 -5.83 10.10
N LEU A 71 -11.04 -5.13 8.98
CA LEU A 71 -9.94 -4.54 8.21
C LEU A 71 -10.05 -3.02 8.23
N ASP A 72 -8.94 -2.37 8.55
CA ASP A 72 -8.75 -0.93 8.31
C ASP A 72 -7.76 -0.76 7.16
N VAL A 73 -8.22 -0.11 6.10
CA VAL A 73 -7.42 0.19 4.91
C VAL A 73 -7.05 1.66 4.96
N LEU A 74 -5.75 1.95 4.96
CA LEU A 74 -5.23 3.31 5.05
C LEU A 74 -4.70 3.74 3.68
N LEU A 75 -5.10 4.91 3.19
CA LEU A 75 -4.82 5.41 1.85
C LEU A 75 -4.46 6.89 1.90
N GLY A 76 -3.52 7.31 1.06
CA GLY A 76 -3.27 8.74 0.80
C GLY A 76 -4.41 9.36 -0.02
N GLU A 77 -4.77 10.62 0.27
CA GLU A 77 -5.84 11.32 -0.45
C GLU A 77 -5.51 11.54 -1.92
N HIS A 78 -4.22 11.70 -2.23
CA HIS A 78 -3.68 11.93 -3.57
C HIS A 78 -2.80 10.73 -4.01
N ASP A 79 -3.13 9.53 -3.56
CA ASP A 79 -2.43 8.32 -3.98
C ASP A 79 -2.73 8.03 -5.46
N GLU A 80 -1.71 8.12 -6.30
CA GLU A 80 -1.83 7.86 -7.74
C GLU A 80 -1.65 6.38 -8.10
N GLU A 81 -1.12 5.58 -7.17
CA GLU A 81 -0.89 4.14 -7.36
C GLU A 81 -2.13 3.31 -7.05
N VAL A 82 -2.89 3.74 -6.03
CA VAL A 82 -4.05 2.99 -5.54
C VAL A 82 -5.26 3.91 -5.46
N SER A 83 -6.25 3.66 -6.28
CA SER A 83 -7.53 4.36 -6.21
C SER A 83 -8.34 3.96 -4.97
N ALA A 84 -9.24 4.84 -4.55
CA ALA A 84 -10.15 4.54 -3.45
C ALA A 84 -11.00 3.28 -3.72
N ALA A 85 -11.36 3.01 -4.97
CA ALA A 85 -12.13 1.81 -5.35
C ALA A 85 -11.30 0.54 -5.18
N GLU A 86 -10.01 0.56 -5.53
CA GLU A 86 -9.10 -0.57 -5.34
C GLU A 86 -8.82 -0.82 -3.85
N ALA A 87 -8.67 0.25 -3.07
CA ALA A 87 -8.55 0.15 -1.62
C ALA A 87 -9.83 -0.42 -0.98
N GLN A 88 -11.01 0.04 -1.40
CA GLN A 88 -12.30 -0.45 -0.88
C GLN A 88 -12.55 -1.93 -1.21
N ALA A 89 -11.95 -2.46 -2.29
CA ALA A 89 -12.07 -3.87 -2.67
C ALA A 89 -11.48 -4.84 -1.61
N TRP A 90 -10.71 -4.35 -0.63
CA TRP A 90 -10.32 -5.14 0.53
C TRP A 90 -11.51 -5.61 1.38
N SER A 91 -12.68 -4.98 1.24
CA SER A 91 -13.92 -5.47 1.84
C SER A 91 -14.26 -6.90 1.41
N ASP A 92 -13.87 -7.29 0.18
CA ASP A 92 -14.08 -8.64 -0.32
C ASP A 92 -13.20 -9.70 0.41
N ALA A 93 -12.17 -9.24 1.12
CA ALA A 93 -11.27 -10.09 1.89
C ALA A 93 -11.68 -10.26 3.36
N SER A 94 -12.81 -9.70 3.79
CA SER A 94 -13.29 -9.79 5.17
C SER A 94 -14.78 -10.12 5.22
N ARG A 95 -15.20 -10.74 6.32
CA ARG A 95 -16.63 -10.99 6.59
C ARG A 95 -17.38 -9.71 6.96
N THR A 96 -16.68 -8.68 7.38
CA THR A 96 -17.20 -7.34 7.65
C THR A 96 -16.61 -6.35 6.65
N PRO A 97 -17.35 -5.32 6.20
CA PRO A 97 -16.81 -4.33 5.29
C PRO A 97 -15.52 -3.70 5.81
N ALA A 98 -14.52 -3.57 4.95
CA ALA A 98 -13.28 -2.88 5.30
C ALA A 98 -13.56 -1.38 5.50
N ARG A 99 -12.91 -0.79 6.48
CA ARG A 99 -13.00 0.65 6.73
C ARG A 99 -11.87 1.34 5.99
N LEU A 100 -12.23 2.21 5.07
CA LEU A 100 -11.26 3.05 4.37
C LEU A 100 -11.04 4.34 5.14
N ARG A 101 -9.80 4.59 5.58
CA ARG A 101 -9.36 5.85 6.16
C ARG A 101 -8.37 6.53 5.20
N ARG A 102 -8.63 7.79 4.88
CA ARG A 102 -7.75 8.61 4.04
C ARG A 102 -6.96 9.58 4.89
N PHE A 103 -5.71 9.81 4.47
CA PHE A 103 -4.79 10.76 5.09
C PHE A 103 -4.26 11.74 4.04
N PRO A 104 -4.00 12.99 4.39
CA PRO A 104 -3.35 13.93 3.48
C PRO A 104 -2.03 13.37 2.94
N GLY A 105 -1.75 13.61 1.66
CA GLY A 105 -0.52 13.16 0.99
C GLY A 105 -0.75 12.11 -0.10
N GLY A 106 0.33 11.73 -0.78
CA GLY A 106 0.37 10.73 -1.85
C GLY A 106 0.57 9.30 -1.33
N HIS A 107 1.21 8.47 -2.15
CA HIS A 107 1.45 7.05 -1.82
C HIS A 107 2.28 6.87 -0.54
N PHE A 108 3.24 7.75 -0.28
CA PHE A 108 4.09 7.73 0.92
C PHE A 108 3.63 8.69 2.03
N TYR A 109 2.31 8.94 2.14
CA TYR A 109 1.72 9.80 3.18
C TYR A 109 2.21 9.47 4.61
N LEU A 110 2.67 8.24 4.86
CA LEU A 110 3.22 7.82 6.15
C LEU A 110 4.48 8.63 6.56
N SER A 111 5.25 9.11 5.59
CA SER A 111 6.46 9.90 5.85
C SER A 111 6.11 11.31 6.34
N GLU A 112 5.07 11.93 5.76
CA GLU A 112 4.66 13.30 6.08
C GLU A 112 3.61 13.35 7.20
N GLY A 113 2.68 12.40 7.20
CA GLY A 113 1.54 12.31 8.13
C GLY A 113 1.71 11.32 9.28
N ARG A 114 2.95 10.96 9.63
CA ARG A 114 3.28 9.92 10.61
C ARG A 114 2.49 10.00 11.91
N ASP A 115 2.43 11.19 12.51
CA ASP A 115 1.79 11.38 13.83
C ASP A 115 0.29 11.15 13.77
N ALA A 116 -0.37 11.63 12.71
CA ALA A 116 -1.80 11.42 12.50
C ALA A 116 -2.14 9.93 12.29
N VAL A 117 -1.26 9.19 11.60
CA VAL A 117 -1.43 7.75 11.42
C VAL A 117 -1.24 7.00 12.73
N ILE A 118 -0.19 7.33 13.49
CA ILE A 118 0.04 6.72 14.81
C ILE A 118 -1.14 6.99 15.74
N GLU A 119 -1.61 8.23 15.83
CA GLU A 119 -2.77 8.58 16.65
C GLU A 119 -4.02 7.79 16.25
N HIS A 120 -4.26 7.66 14.93
CA HIS A 120 -5.37 6.83 14.44
C HIS A 120 -5.23 5.38 14.89
N LEU A 121 -4.05 4.76 14.71
CA LEU A 121 -3.80 3.38 15.11
C LEU A 121 -3.98 3.18 16.61
N LEU A 122 -3.45 4.09 17.44
CA LEU A 122 -3.61 4.01 18.90
C LEU A 122 -5.07 4.09 19.32
N ARG A 123 -5.86 4.99 18.74
CA ARG A 123 -7.31 5.07 18.99
C ARG A 123 -8.03 3.77 18.62
N ARG A 124 -7.66 3.17 17.49
CA ARG A 124 -8.25 1.91 17.01
C ARG A 124 -7.91 0.74 17.93
N LEU A 125 -6.67 0.65 18.38
CA LEU A 125 -6.22 -0.41 19.30
C LEU A 125 -6.80 -0.25 20.71
N ALA A 126 -7.00 1.00 21.17
CA ALA A 126 -7.59 1.25 22.49
C ALA A 126 -9.09 0.91 22.56
N HIS A 127 -9.80 0.88 21.43
CA HIS A 127 -11.24 0.64 21.39
C HIS A 127 -11.61 -0.45 20.36
N PRO A 128 -11.16 -1.69 20.54
CA PRO A 128 -11.41 -2.78 19.59
C PRO A 128 -12.92 -3.11 19.46
N ASP A 129 -13.71 -2.89 20.51
CA ASP A 129 -15.15 -3.19 20.52
C ASP A 129 -16.00 -2.14 19.76
N ALA A 130 -15.49 -0.93 19.52
CA ALA A 130 -16.11 0.02 18.61
C ALA A 130 -16.10 -0.50 17.16
N LEU A 131 -15.32 -1.53 16.88
CA LEU A 131 -15.25 -2.22 15.61
C LEU A 131 -16.53 -3.01 15.26
N SER A 132 -17.29 -3.41 16.27
CA SER A 132 -18.44 -4.30 16.11
C SER A 132 -19.80 -3.57 16.09
N ARG A 133 -19.87 -2.30 16.45
CA ARG A 133 -21.12 -1.58 16.69
C ARG A 133 -21.61 -0.67 15.57
N GLU A 134 -20.82 -0.42 14.54
CA GLU A 134 -21.24 0.42 13.39
C GLU A 134 -21.85 -0.37 12.23
N VAL A 135 -22.17 -1.63 12.43
CA VAL A 135 -22.79 -2.54 11.44
C VAL A 135 -24.16 -3.01 11.95
N ALA A 136 -24.97 -2.08 12.42
CA ALA A 136 -26.38 -2.36 12.73
C ALA A 136 -27.27 -1.37 12.00
#